data_52a02b72af73b3c62cb9c2f964e7160c
#
_entry.id   52a02b72af73b3c62cb9c2f964e7160c
#
_cell.length_a   1.000
_cell.length_b   1.000
_cell.length_c   1.000
_cell.angle_alpha   90.00
_cell.angle_beta   90.00
_cell.angle_gamma   90.00
#
_symmetry.space_group_name_H-M   'P 1'
#
loop_
_entity.id
_entity.type
_entity.pdbx_description
1 polymer ?
#
loop_
_entity_poly.entity_id
_entity_poly.type
_entity_poly.pdbx_seq_one_letter_code
_entity_poly.pdbx_strand_id
1 'polypeptide(L)'
;MSGALVQIYAAGSSGYGSTATALLSTPAKTDSAGSFEVTASFTCPSSSSPIYLVARGGNPGLAAGTNNPALALMVALGPCAGVSASTVILINETTTAASVWALAQFMNPGANVGASSANPQGLANAFAVVNSLVNIATGVAPGPALPAGAVAPAPELNTLANILNSCAGSNGSTGECAQLFAAVTPSGGTQPTDTIDAALDIALNPGQNPGALYNLQSVGSPFQPRLSGAPADWTMVVNYAGGGLNGPASVAIDQSGNVWIADYYGAVTELSPLGQALSPSGGFTGGGLNESYGLAIDAGGNVWVTNQQSPGSVNGGLGSVTELGSSGQVLSGSGGFSGGGVDFPVAVAADSSGNIWISNYGVSTATVLSNAGTALSSAQGYGSGELNFPVAIAIDAEQNAWLANQGATTVTSISSDGSQVNQVPCCNGPSALAIDGHGNTWVANFYGNSVSELSATGDVLSNGYTGGGLLRPQGIAVDGKGNVWVTNYHGNSITELAGADGTSPGSALSPAGGFGQAAGLSLPFALAIDRSGNLWVSNFAGNTVTESIGAAAPVKTPLLGPAQEP
;
A
#
# COMPACT_ATOMS: atom_id res chain seq x y z
N MET A 1 29.99 -7.76 13.66
CA MET A 1 30.31 -9.22 13.57
C MET A 1 31.72 -9.38 13.02
N SER A 2 32.60 -10.08 13.71
CA SER A 2 33.95 -10.38 13.21
C SER A 2 33.95 -11.59 12.28
N GLY A 3 34.58 -11.49 11.12
CA GLY A 3 34.69 -12.57 10.16
C GLY A 3 33.44 -12.86 9.31
N ALA A 4 32.46 -12.00 9.34
CA ALA A 4 31.28 -12.11 8.48
C ALA A 4 31.65 -11.90 6.99
N LEU A 5 30.93 -12.57 6.10
CA LEU A 5 31.09 -12.44 4.65
C LEU A 5 30.07 -11.43 4.12
N VAL A 6 30.54 -10.36 3.49
CA VAL A 6 29.72 -9.28 2.94
C VAL A 6 29.72 -9.36 1.41
N GLN A 7 28.54 -9.54 0.82
CA GLN A 7 28.36 -9.60 -0.63
C GLN A 7 27.45 -8.45 -1.09
N ILE A 8 27.75 -7.90 -2.26
CA ILE A 8 26.89 -6.94 -2.98
C ILE A 8 26.08 -7.72 -4.01
N TYR A 9 24.79 -7.46 -4.04
CA TYR A 9 23.88 -8.05 -5.02
C TYR A 9 23.19 -6.96 -5.84
N ALA A 10 22.99 -7.24 -7.13
CA ALA A 10 22.00 -6.52 -7.93
C ALA A 10 20.70 -7.31 -7.93
N ALA A 11 19.59 -6.62 -7.77
CA ALA A 11 18.26 -7.22 -7.79
C ALA A 11 17.97 -7.91 -9.14
N GLY A 12 17.25 -9.03 -9.08
CA GLY A 12 16.80 -9.77 -10.26
C GLY A 12 15.71 -9.05 -11.04
N SER A 13 15.51 -9.42 -12.32
CA SER A 13 14.53 -8.78 -13.21
C SER A 13 13.61 -9.77 -13.92
N SER A 14 13.57 -11.03 -13.48
CA SER A 14 12.78 -12.10 -14.12
C SER A 14 11.51 -12.47 -13.36
N GLY A 15 11.15 -11.73 -12.33
CA GLY A 15 9.96 -11.94 -11.49
C GLY A 15 10.19 -11.49 -10.05
N TYR A 16 9.13 -11.47 -9.28
CA TYR A 16 9.18 -11.13 -7.85
C TYR A 16 10.00 -12.16 -7.08
N GLY A 17 10.94 -11.69 -6.26
CA GLY A 17 11.89 -12.54 -5.53
C GLY A 17 12.81 -13.36 -6.43
N SER A 18 12.99 -13.00 -7.70
CA SER A 18 13.91 -13.70 -8.62
C SER A 18 15.35 -13.60 -8.14
N THR A 19 16.15 -14.58 -8.53
CA THR A 19 17.55 -14.70 -8.13
C THR A 19 18.34 -13.43 -8.43
N ALA A 20 18.95 -12.86 -7.39
CA ALA A 20 19.82 -11.71 -7.50
C ALA A 20 21.22 -12.07 -8.02
N THR A 21 21.87 -11.12 -8.66
CA THR A 21 23.23 -11.30 -9.21
C THR A 21 24.27 -10.84 -8.20
N ALA A 22 25.16 -11.73 -7.76
CA ALA A 22 26.32 -11.37 -6.95
C ALA A 22 27.31 -10.54 -7.78
N LEU A 23 27.70 -9.36 -7.27
CA LEU A 23 28.58 -8.43 -7.98
C LEU A 23 30.06 -8.59 -7.60
N LEU A 24 30.36 -9.13 -6.40
CA LEU A 24 31.73 -9.44 -6.02
C LEU A 24 32.05 -10.91 -6.34
N SER A 25 33.17 -11.15 -7.02
CA SER A 25 33.67 -12.51 -7.26
C SER A 25 34.10 -13.22 -5.97
N THR A 26 34.53 -12.46 -4.98
CA THR A 26 34.84 -12.93 -3.63
C THR A 26 34.24 -11.95 -2.64
N PRO A 27 33.37 -12.40 -1.70
CA PRO A 27 32.81 -11.53 -0.69
C PRO A 27 33.88 -10.83 0.15
N ALA A 28 33.66 -9.59 0.53
CA ALA A 28 34.47 -8.90 1.52
C ALA A 28 34.30 -9.57 2.89
N LYS A 29 35.35 -9.52 3.72
CA LYS A 29 35.32 -10.11 5.07
C LYS A 29 35.47 -9.02 6.12
N THR A 30 34.65 -9.04 7.17
CA THR A 30 34.78 -8.12 8.27
C THR A 30 36.00 -8.45 9.15
N ASP A 31 36.67 -7.41 9.65
CA ASP A 31 37.77 -7.50 10.60
C ASP A 31 37.29 -7.83 12.04
N SER A 32 38.19 -7.76 13.01
CA SER A 32 37.89 -8.00 14.44
C SER A 32 36.97 -6.95 15.06
N ALA A 33 36.87 -5.75 14.47
CA ALA A 33 35.95 -4.68 14.89
C ALA A 33 34.59 -4.78 14.17
N GLY A 34 34.45 -5.69 13.20
CA GLY A 34 33.25 -5.82 12.36
C GLY A 34 33.24 -4.84 11.17
N SER A 35 34.35 -4.15 10.91
CA SER A 35 34.51 -3.24 9.77
C SER A 35 34.85 -4.04 8.50
N PHE A 36 34.39 -3.55 7.35
CA PHE A 36 34.73 -4.12 6.04
C PHE A 36 35.00 -3.01 5.02
N GLU A 37 35.76 -3.34 4.03
CA GLU A 37 36.01 -2.48 2.87
C GLU A 37 35.84 -3.27 1.59
N VAL A 38 35.14 -2.71 0.62
CA VAL A 38 35.03 -3.28 -0.72
C VAL A 38 36.08 -2.64 -1.61
N THR A 39 37.23 -3.28 -1.73
CA THR A 39 38.38 -2.81 -2.57
C THR A 39 38.30 -3.35 -4.00
N ALA A 40 37.54 -4.44 -4.23
CA ALA A 40 37.38 -5.02 -5.54
C ALA A 40 36.43 -4.15 -6.41
N SER A 41 36.82 -3.92 -7.65
CA SER A 41 35.91 -3.34 -8.64
C SER A 41 34.79 -4.30 -8.97
N PHE A 42 33.57 -3.80 -9.10
CA PHE A 42 32.42 -4.55 -9.58
C PHE A 42 31.73 -3.78 -10.70
N THR A 43 30.99 -4.51 -11.54
CA THR A 43 30.25 -3.93 -12.66
C THR A 43 28.76 -4.02 -12.38
N CYS A 44 28.08 -2.87 -12.40
CA CYS A 44 26.63 -2.80 -12.32
C CYS A 44 25.99 -3.35 -13.61
N PRO A 45 24.89 -4.10 -13.54
CA PRO A 45 24.11 -4.46 -14.74
C PRO A 45 23.65 -3.21 -15.52
N SER A 46 23.21 -2.18 -14.81
CA SER A 46 22.97 -0.82 -15.32
C SER A 46 23.18 0.21 -14.20
N SER A 47 23.27 1.50 -14.55
CA SER A 47 23.38 2.59 -13.58
C SER A 47 22.14 2.67 -12.64
N SER A 48 20.96 2.29 -13.14
CA SER A 48 19.70 2.29 -12.38
C SER A 48 19.41 0.98 -11.67
N SER A 49 20.21 -0.09 -11.86
CA SER A 49 19.98 -1.38 -11.19
C SER A 49 20.00 -1.20 -9.67
N PRO A 50 18.92 -1.58 -8.95
CA PRO A 50 18.91 -1.52 -7.49
C PRO A 50 19.90 -2.55 -6.92
N ILE A 51 20.71 -2.10 -5.95
CA ILE A 51 21.72 -2.95 -5.29
C ILE A 51 21.52 -2.94 -3.77
N TYR A 52 21.94 -4.02 -3.15
CA TYR A 52 21.91 -4.22 -1.71
C TYR A 52 23.09 -5.06 -1.23
N LEU A 53 23.41 -4.97 0.07
CA LEU A 53 24.43 -5.77 0.72
C LEU A 53 23.80 -6.78 1.65
N VAL A 54 24.41 -7.96 1.71
CA VAL A 54 24.11 -9.00 2.69
C VAL A 54 25.38 -9.41 3.40
N ALA A 55 25.37 -9.35 4.73
CA ALA A 55 26.43 -9.85 5.61
C ALA A 55 25.96 -11.16 6.26
N ARG A 56 26.72 -12.25 6.09
CA ARG A 56 26.34 -13.57 6.63
C ARG A 56 27.40 -14.13 7.56
N GLY A 57 26.94 -14.77 8.65
CA GLY A 57 27.78 -15.46 9.61
C GLY A 57 28.66 -14.50 10.41
N GLY A 58 29.82 -14.98 10.83
CA GLY A 58 30.76 -14.26 11.70
C GLY A 58 30.50 -14.47 13.17
N ASN A 59 31.39 -13.92 13.99
CA ASN A 59 31.30 -13.95 15.45
C ASN A 59 30.75 -12.62 15.99
N PRO A 60 29.55 -12.60 16.57
CA PRO A 60 28.95 -11.40 17.13
C PRO A 60 29.43 -11.05 18.57
N GLY A 61 30.51 -11.67 19.06
CA GLY A 61 31.02 -11.50 20.41
C GLY A 61 30.97 -12.79 21.24
N LEU A 62 30.71 -13.92 20.61
CA LEU A 62 30.75 -15.25 21.20
C LEU A 62 32.20 -15.68 21.45
N ALA A 63 32.39 -16.86 22.09
CA ALA A 63 33.73 -17.42 22.30
C ALA A 63 34.57 -17.42 21.01
N ALA A 64 35.89 -17.22 21.16
CA ALA A 64 36.80 -17.17 20.04
C ALA A 64 36.66 -18.38 19.11
N GLY A 65 36.57 -18.18 17.83
CA GLY A 65 36.38 -19.23 16.82
C GLY A 65 34.94 -19.70 16.62
N THR A 66 33.95 -19.16 17.37
CA THR A 66 32.52 -19.47 17.17
C THR A 66 31.99 -18.62 16.01
N ASN A 67 31.33 -19.28 15.07
CA ASN A 67 30.57 -18.62 13.98
C ASN A 67 29.08 -18.79 14.23
N ASN A 68 28.28 -17.74 13.99
CA ASN A 68 26.82 -17.82 14.01
C ASN A 68 26.27 -17.88 12.58
N PRO A 69 26.03 -19.06 12.00
CA PRO A 69 25.57 -19.18 10.61
C PRO A 69 24.15 -18.70 10.40
N ALA A 70 23.34 -18.59 11.45
CA ALA A 70 21.98 -18.09 11.40
C ALA A 70 21.89 -16.54 11.38
N LEU A 71 23.01 -15.86 11.63
CA LEU A 71 23.03 -14.41 11.60
C LEU A 71 23.28 -13.92 10.15
N ALA A 72 22.26 -13.33 9.57
CA ALA A 72 22.30 -12.66 8.28
C ALA A 72 21.69 -11.27 8.42
N LEU A 73 22.37 -10.26 7.94
CA LEU A 73 21.95 -8.85 7.98
C LEU A 73 22.01 -8.25 6.59
N MET A 74 21.13 -7.30 6.29
CA MET A 74 21.12 -6.63 5.00
C MET A 74 20.91 -5.13 5.07
N VAL A 75 21.26 -4.46 3.98
CA VAL A 75 20.91 -3.05 3.73
C VAL A 75 20.67 -2.84 2.25
N ALA A 76 19.52 -2.28 1.91
CA ALA A 76 19.18 -1.84 0.56
C ALA A 76 19.77 -0.44 0.31
N LEU A 77 20.43 -0.25 -0.85
CA LEU A 77 21.15 0.98 -1.17
C LEU A 77 20.46 1.84 -2.23
N GLY A 78 19.65 1.22 -3.09
CA GLY A 78 19.04 1.88 -4.25
C GLY A 78 19.87 1.73 -5.53
N PRO A 79 19.82 2.70 -6.46
CA PRO A 79 20.47 2.56 -7.76
C PRO A 79 21.99 2.47 -7.64
N CYS A 80 22.58 1.59 -8.45
CA CYS A 80 24.03 1.33 -8.43
C CYS A 80 24.86 2.59 -8.64
N ALA A 81 24.41 3.54 -9.47
CA ALA A 81 25.06 4.83 -9.67
C ALA A 81 25.12 5.72 -8.41
N GLY A 82 24.30 5.42 -7.39
CA GLY A 82 24.29 6.14 -6.12
C GLY A 82 25.42 5.75 -5.16
N VAL A 83 26.20 4.71 -5.48
CA VAL A 83 27.29 4.20 -4.63
C VAL A 83 28.64 4.62 -5.20
N SER A 84 29.51 5.12 -4.33
CA SER A 84 30.87 5.56 -4.66
C SER A 84 31.88 5.03 -3.64
N ALA A 85 33.16 5.24 -3.91
CA ALA A 85 34.24 4.88 -2.98
C ALA A 85 34.18 5.60 -1.62
N SER A 86 33.41 6.69 -1.51
CA SER A 86 33.20 7.42 -0.25
C SER A 86 31.89 7.06 0.46
N THR A 87 31.11 6.09 -0.07
CA THR A 87 29.85 5.69 0.55
C THR A 87 30.12 4.93 1.84
N VAL A 88 29.62 5.47 2.96
CA VAL A 88 29.66 4.81 4.28
C VAL A 88 28.37 4.05 4.48
N ILE A 89 28.48 2.78 4.86
CA ILE A 89 27.34 1.87 5.03
C ILE A 89 27.46 1.15 6.36
N LEU A 90 26.40 1.18 7.15
CA LEU A 90 26.26 0.36 8.35
C LEU A 90 25.22 -0.74 8.09
N ILE A 91 25.64 -1.98 8.26
CA ILE A 91 24.74 -3.15 8.19
C ILE A 91 24.47 -3.61 9.62
N ASN A 92 23.24 -3.43 10.08
CA ASN A 92 22.79 -3.86 11.40
C ASN A 92 21.33 -4.36 11.34
N GLU A 93 20.78 -4.71 12.46
CA GLU A 93 19.42 -5.24 12.57
C GLU A 93 18.36 -4.19 12.20
N THR A 94 18.61 -2.89 12.46
CA THR A 94 17.69 -1.81 12.08
C THR A 94 17.66 -1.63 10.57
N THR A 95 18.83 -1.63 9.88
CA THR A 95 18.88 -1.57 8.41
C THR A 95 18.31 -2.83 7.79
N THR A 96 18.43 -3.98 8.45
CA THR A 96 17.83 -5.25 8.02
C THR A 96 16.31 -5.18 8.08
N ALA A 97 15.74 -4.81 9.22
CA ALA A 97 14.30 -4.67 9.37
C ALA A 97 13.72 -3.65 8.36
N ALA A 98 14.32 -2.46 8.24
CA ALA A 98 13.88 -1.44 7.28
C ALA A 98 13.91 -1.95 5.83
N SER A 99 14.99 -2.65 5.44
CA SER A 99 15.14 -3.19 4.08
C SER A 99 14.15 -4.31 3.79
N VAL A 100 13.97 -5.24 4.74
CA VAL A 100 13.06 -6.38 4.57
C VAL A 100 11.62 -5.92 4.45
N TRP A 101 11.13 -5.02 5.32
CA TRP A 101 9.75 -4.50 5.21
C TRP A 101 9.51 -3.78 3.89
N ALA A 102 10.41 -2.87 3.51
CA ALA A 102 10.26 -2.13 2.26
C ALA A 102 10.30 -3.03 1.02
N LEU A 103 11.03 -4.14 1.08
CA LEU A 103 11.23 -5.06 -0.05
C LEU A 103 10.40 -6.35 0.05
N ALA A 104 9.57 -6.52 1.09
CA ALA A 104 8.91 -7.79 1.41
C ALA A 104 8.21 -8.43 0.21
N GLN A 105 7.50 -7.65 -0.60
CA GLN A 105 6.79 -8.14 -1.78
C GLN A 105 7.70 -8.48 -2.97
N PHE A 106 8.97 -8.08 -2.91
CA PHE A 106 10.00 -8.32 -3.92
C PHE A 106 11.03 -9.36 -3.46
N MET A 107 10.81 -10.01 -2.31
CA MET A 107 11.77 -10.93 -1.71
C MET A 107 11.27 -12.38 -1.70
N ASN A 108 12.22 -13.29 -1.83
CA ASN A 108 12.09 -14.71 -1.53
C ASN A 108 13.19 -15.12 -0.54
N PRO A 109 13.02 -16.23 0.22
CA PRO A 109 14.03 -16.75 1.13
C PRO A 109 15.44 -16.83 0.51
N GLY A 110 16.44 -16.64 1.37
CA GLY A 110 17.84 -16.55 0.96
C GLY A 110 18.27 -15.15 0.55
N ALA A 111 17.49 -14.11 0.87
CA ALA A 111 17.69 -12.71 0.50
C ALA A 111 17.70 -12.48 -1.02
N ASN A 112 16.90 -13.22 -1.78
CA ASN A 112 16.69 -12.96 -3.19
C ASN A 112 15.69 -11.82 -3.38
N VAL A 113 16.14 -10.71 -3.98
CA VAL A 113 15.31 -9.53 -4.30
C VAL A 113 15.18 -9.41 -5.80
N GLY A 114 13.96 -9.25 -6.31
CA GLY A 114 13.73 -9.07 -7.75
C GLY A 114 12.31 -8.63 -8.05
N ALA A 115 12.10 -8.08 -9.25
CA ALA A 115 10.79 -7.69 -9.77
C ALA A 115 10.58 -8.26 -11.18
N SER A 116 9.34 -8.22 -11.66
CA SER A 116 9.06 -8.43 -13.08
C SER A 116 9.64 -7.29 -13.91
N SER A 117 9.91 -7.56 -15.20
CA SER A 117 10.37 -6.52 -16.13
C SER A 117 9.32 -5.42 -16.36
N ALA A 118 8.06 -5.65 -15.98
CA ALA A 118 6.96 -4.67 -16.05
C ALA A 118 6.88 -3.77 -14.80
N ASN A 119 7.59 -4.12 -13.70
CA ASN A 119 7.57 -3.35 -12.44
C ASN A 119 8.95 -2.87 -11.93
N PRO A 120 9.83 -2.31 -12.76
CA PRO A 120 11.10 -1.75 -12.27
C PRO A 120 10.88 -0.53 -11.39
N GLN A 121 9.82 0.27 -11.63
CA GLN A 121 9.49 1.46 -10.85
C GLN A 121 9.06 1.10 -9.42
N GLY A 122 8.20 0.09 -9.25
CA GLY A 122 7.78 -0.36 -7.92
C GLY A 122 8.98 -0.84 -7.09
N LEU A 123 9.87 -1.64 -7.68
CA LEU A 123 11.10 -2.06 -7.00
C LEU A 123 11.98 -0.86 -6.62
N ALA A 124 12.16 0.12 -7.53
CA ALA A 124 12.97 1.32 -7.26
C ALA A 124 12.38 2.15 -6.11
N ASN A 125 11.06 2.34 -6.09
CA ASN A 125 10.37 3.03 -5.00
C ASN A 125 10.52 2.29 -3.67
N ALA A 126 10.36 0.95 -3.66
CA ALA A 126 10.59 0.13 -2.46
C ALA A 126 12.01 0.29 -1.89
N PHE A 127 13.03 0.31 -2.75
CA PHE A 127 14.41 0.62 -2.32
C PHE A 127 14.54 2.04 -1.75
N ALA A 128 13.85 3.02 -2.32
CA ALA A 128 13.93 4.41 -1.87
C ALA A 128 13.29 4.62 -0.49
N VAL A 129 12.21 3.90 -0.16
CA VAL A 129 11.51 3.94 1.14
C VAL A 129 12.46 3.60 2.29
N VAL A 130 13.47 2.74 2.08
CA VAL A 130 14.45 2.38 3.12
C VAL A 130 15.13 3.62 3.70
N ASN A 131 15.45 4.62 2.86
CA ASN A 131 16.07 5.87 3.33
C ASN A 131 15.11 6.78 4.10
N SER A 132 13.81 6.55 4.06
CA SER A 132 12.84 7.21 4.95
C SER A 132 12.79 6.53 6.31
N LEU A 133 12.96 5.21 6.36
CA LEU A 133 12.90 4.41 7.59
C LEU A 133 14.20 4.46 8.40
N VAL A 134 15.35 4.39 7.74
CA VAL A 134 16.66 4.28 8.42
C VAL A 134 17.73 5.07 7.68
N ASN A 135 18.64 5.69 8.44
CA ASN A 135 19.86 6.25 7.88
C ASN A 135 20.88 5.13 7.66
N ILE A 136 21.14 4.77 6.41
CA ILE A 136 22.03 3.67 6.06
C ILE A 136 23.50 3.88 6.44
N ALA A 137 23.91 5.13 6.66
CA ALA A 137 25.29 5.44 7.09
C ALA A 137 25.48 5.29 8.60
N THR A 138 24.43 5.45 9.40
CA THR A 138 24.48 5.39 10.88
C THR A 138 23.73 4.20 11.46
N GLY A 139 22.87 3.54 10.67
CA GLY A 139 22.02 2.43 11.10
C GLY A 139 20.94 2.82 12.10
N VAL A 140 20.54 4.10 12.15
CA VAL A 140 19.59 4.64 13.12
C VAL A 140 18.32 5.12 12.41
N ALA A 141 17.16 4.85 12.99
CA ALA A 141 15.85 5.35 12.55
C ALA A 141 15.51 6.70 13.23
N PRO A 142 14.78 7.61 12.55
CA PRO A 142 14.36 7.51 11.15
C PRO A 142 15.47 7.87 10.16
N GLY A 143 15.21 7.64 8.88
CA GLY A 143 16.11 7.98 7.78
C GLY A 143 16.03 9.46 7.35
N PRO A 144 17.05 9.93 6.61
CA PRO A 144 17.13 11.34 6.18
C PRO A 144 16.16 11.70 5.04
N ALA A 145 15.59 10.73 4.36
CA ALA A 145 14.59 10.97 3.30
C ALA A 145 13.17 11.13 3.81
N LEU A 146 12.93 10.90 5.11
CA LEU A 146 11.62 11.10 5.71
C LEU A 146 11.19 12.58 5.59
N PRO A 147 10.03 12.88 4.99
CA PRO A 147 9.56 14.25 4.85
C PRO A 147 9.35 14.96 6.19
N ALA A 148 9.54 16.27 6.21
CA ALA A 148 9.28 17.07 7.39
C ALA A 148 7.78 16.98 7.77
N GLY A 149 7.51 16.70 9.05
CA GLY A 149 6.15 16.50 9.56
C GLY A 149 5.62 15.07 9.43
N ALA A 150 6.31 14.17 8.71
CA ALA A 150 5.97 12.76 8.71
C ALA A 150 6.42 12.07 10.00
N VAL A 151 5.68 11.05 10.42
CA VAL A 151 5.96 10.26 11.63
C VAL A 151 6.33 8.83 11.22
N ALA A 152 7.61 8.49 11.40
CA ALA A 152 8.11 7.14 11.16
C ALA A 152 7.92 6.22 12.39
N PRO A 153 7.81 4.90 12.17
CA PRO A 153 7.63 3.91 13.24
C PRO A 153 8.96 3.54 13.93
N ALA A 154 9.78 4.54 14.30
CA ALA A 154 11.11 4.30 14.85
C ALA A 154 11.14 3.39 16.11
N PRO A 155 10.21 3.50 17.09
CA PRO A 155 10.17 2.58 18.22
C PRO A 155 9.88 1.14 17.81
N GLU A 156 9.01 0.94 16.82
CA GLU A 156 8.68 -0.38 16.29
C GLU A 156 9.86 -0.99 15.54
N LEU A 157 10.48 -0.23 14.65
CA LEU A 157 11.67 -0.64 13.91
C LEU A 157 12.83 -1.01 14.86
N ASN A 158 13.05 -0.23 15.92
CA ASN A 158 14.05 -0.56 16.94
C ASN A 158 13.69 -1.81 17.74
N THR A 159 12.39 -2.05 17.99
CA THR A 159 11.94 -3.28 18.66
C THR A 159 12.17 -4.51 17.79
N LEU A 160 11.86 -4.43 16.50
CA LEU A 160 12.14 -5.48 15.52
C LEU A 160 13.66 -5.75 15.43
N ALA A 161 14.47 -4.70 15.38
CA ALA A 161 15.93 -4.82 15.43
C ALA A 161 16.41 -5.55 16.71
N ASN A 162 15.82 -5.26 17.86
CA ASN A 162 16.14 -5.96 19.11
C ASN A 162 15.70 -7.43 19.08
N ILE A 163 14.57 -7.76 18.45
CA ILE A 163 14.10 -9.13 18.26
C ILE A 163 15.10 -9.91 17.39
N LEU A 164 15.55 -9.35 16.27
CA LEU A 164 16.57 -9.97 15.42
C LEU A 164 17.91 -10.11 16.15
N ASN A 165 18.28 -9.08 16.94
CA ASN A 165 19.51 -9.09 17.74
C ASN A 165 19.51 -10.19 18.82
N SER A 166 18.36 -10.67 19.26
CA SER A 166 18.29 -11.80 20.21
C SER A 166 19.01 -13.05 19.69
N CYS A 167 19.07 -13.22 18.37
CA CYS A 167 19.80 -14.30 17.71
C CYS A 167 21.32 -14.15 17.79
N ALA A 168 21.86 -12.97 18.08
CA ALA A 168 23.31 -12.73 18.17
C ALA A 168 23.96 -13.47 19.35
N GLY A 169 23.22 -13.68 20.45
CA GLY A 169 23.70 -14.36 21.67
C GLY A 169 23.83 -15.89 21.55
N SER A 170 23.47 -16.50 20.42
CA SER A 170 23.47 -17.96 20.22
C SER A 170 24.27 -18.36 18.99
N ASN A 171 24.41 -19.69 18.77
CA ASN A 171 25.04 -20.24 17.56
C ASN A 171 24.02 -20.55 16.44
N GLY A 172 22.78 -20.12 16.57
CA GLY A 172 21.71 -20.29 15.59
C GLY A 172 20.83 -21.53 15.77
N SER A 173 21.26 -22.53 16.53
CA SER A 173 20.53 -23.80 16.69
C SER A 173 19.82 -23.96 18.05
N THR A 174 20.08 -23.08 19.01
CA THR A 174 19.56 -23.14 20.39
C THR A 174 19.26 -21.73 20.91
N GLY A 175 18.61 -21.65 22.08
CA GLY A 175 18.34 -20.37 22.75
C GLY A 175 17.35 -19.49 22.02
N GLU A 176 17.55 -18.19 22.08
CA GLU A 176 16.65 -17.16 21.55
C GLU A 176 16.52 -17.23 20.03
N CYS A 177 17.57 -17.62 19.31
CA CYS A 177 17.53 -17.77 17.85
C CYS A 177 16.55 -18.89 17.43
N ALA A 178 16.57 -20.03 18.10
CA ALA A 178 15.61 -21.10 17.84
C ALA A 178 14.17 -20.70 18.21
N GLN A 179 14.00 -19.89 19.27
CA GLN A 179 12.70 -19.35 19.66
C GLN A 179 12.17 -18.36 18.61
N LEU A 180 13.03 -17.47 18.09
CA LEU A 180 12.67 -16.56 17.00
C LEU A 180 12.16 -17.35 15.79
N PHE A 181 12.94 -18.31 15.31
CA PHE A 181 12.58 -19.10 14.12
C PHE A 181 11.27 -19.88 14.32
N ALA A 182 11.06 -20.46 15.50
CA ALA A 182 9.81 -21.14 15.81
C ALA A 182 8.60 -20.18 15.86
N ALA A 183 8.80 -18.96 16.40
CA ALA A 183 7.71 -18.00 16.56
C ALA A 183 7.26 -17.40 15.22
N VAL A 184 8.18 -17.25 14.25
CA VAL A 184 7.86 -16.65 12.93
C VAL A 184 7.41 -17.66 11.88
N THR A 185 7.62 -18.97 12.10
CA THR A 185 7.24 -20.00 11.12
C THR A 185 5.73 -19.98 10.86
N PRO A 186 5.28 -19.69 9.63
CA PRO A 186 3.85 -19.74 9.31
C PRO A 186 3.28 -21.14 9.46
N SER A 187 1.98 -21.24 9.70
CA SER A 187 1.32 -22.55 9.81
C SER A 187 1.47 -23.35 8.50
N GLY A 188 2.12 -24.50 8.59
CA GLY A 188 2.43 -25.33 7.41
C GLY A 188 3.60 -24.82 6.55
N GLY A 189 4.25 -23.72 6.95
CA GLY A 189 5.41 -23.14 6.28
C GLY A 189 6.73 -23.80 6.66
N THR A 190 7.79 -23.36 5.99
CA THR A 190 9.16 -23.79 6.27
C THR A 190 9.79 -22.88 7.32
N GLN A 191 10.41 -23.44 8.35
CA GLN A 191 11.12 -22.66 9.34
C GLN A 191 12.32 -21.93 8.74
N PRO A 192 12.48 -20.61 8.98
CA PRO A 192 13.64 -19.86 8.50
C PRO A 192 14.93 -20.38 9.14
N THR A 193 16.04 -20.18 8.44
CA THR A 193 17.37 -20.62 8.89
C THR A 193 18.31 -19.46 9.19
N ASP A 194 17.90 -18.23 8.87
CA ASP A 194 18.65 -17.01 9.18
C ASP A 194 17.72 -15.83 9.55
N THR A 195 18.32 -14.75 10.04
CA THR A 195 17.58 -13.60 10.57
C THR A 195 16.95 -12.73 9.48
N ILE A 196 17.42 -12.78 8.22
CA ILE A 196 16.75 -12.09 7.09
C ILE A 196 15.45 -12.81 6.76
N ASP A 197 15.50 -14.14 6.61
CA ASP A 197 14.31 -14.94 6.32
C ASP A 197 13.30 -14.86 7.47
N ALA A 198 13.77 -14.83 8.73
CA ALA A 198 12.91 -14.61 9.89
C ALA A 198 12.22 -13.22 9.87
N ALA A 199 12.94 -12.18 9.48
CA ALA A 199 12.37 -10.84 9.31
C ALA A 199 11.33 -10.80 8.17
N LEU A 200 11.59 -11.52 7.07
CA LEU A 200 10.65 -11.64 5.95
C LEU A 200 9.36 -12.33 6.36
N ASP A 201 9.46 -13.42 7.14
CA ASP A 201 8.27 -14.12 7.66
C ASP A 201 7.42 -13.21 8.56
N ILE A 202 8.04 -12.34 9.40
CA ILE A 202 7.31 -11.35 10.20
C ILE A 202 6.65 -10.32 9.29
N ALA A 203 7.36 -9.78 8.30
CA ALA A 203 6.85 -8.74 7.41
C ALA A 203 5.66 -9.23 6.57
N LEU A 204 5.69 -10.49 6.11
CA LEU A 204 4.61 -11.11 5.34
C LEU A 204 3.46 -11.63 6.23
N ASN A 205 3.67 -11.83 7.53
CA ASN A 205 2.68 -12.33 8.48
C ASN A 205 2.66 -11.48 9.76
N PRO A 206 2.40 -10.16 9.68
CA PRO A 206 2.62 -9.23 10.78
C PRO A 206 1.74 -9.50 12.01
N GLY A 207 0.60 -10.19 11.85
CA GLY A 207 -0.29 -10.60 12.93
C GLY A 207 0.13 -11.88 13.67
N GLN A 208 1.22 -12.54 13.22
CA GLN A 208 1.62 -13.83 13.81
C GLN A 208 2.45 -13.63 15.07
N ASN A 209 1.97 -14.17 16.21
CA ASN A 209 2.67 -14.24 17.48
C ASN A 209 3.32 -12.94 17.99
N PRO A 210 2.68 -11.74 17.86
CA PRO A 210 3.35 -10.45 18.14
C PRO A 210 3.85 -10.38 19.59
N GLY A 211 3.09 -10.90 20.56
CA GLY A 211 3.51 -10.94 21.96
C GLY A 211 4.68 -11.87 22.23
N ALA A 212 4.75 -13.02 21.59
CA ALA A 212 5.88 -13.96 21.75
C ALA A 212 7.16 -13.35 21.16
N LEU A 213 7.07 -12.71 20.00
CA LEU A 213 8.18 -12.01 19.37
C LEU A 213 8.67 -10.83 20.22
N TYR A 214 7.74 -10.00 20.74
CA TYR A 214 8.09 -8.90 21.62
C TYR A 214 8.90 -9.36 22.86
N ASN A 215 8.59 -10.52 23.42
CA ASN A 215 9.25 -11.07 24.60
C ASN A 215 10.67 -11.61 24.34
N LEU A 216 11.13 -11.71 23.09
CA LEU A 216 12.50 -12.09 22.76
C LEU A 216 13.51 -10.97 23.04
N GLN A 217 13.08 -9.71 23.15
CA GLN A 217 13.92 -8.58 23.49
C GLN A 217 13.93 -8.31 25.01
N SER A 218 14.97 -7.65 25.51
CA SER A 218 15.11 -7.27 26.91
C SER A 218 15.17 -5.75 27.10
N VAL A 219 15.05 -5.28 28.35
CA VAL A 219 15.18 -3.85 28.70
C VAL A 219 16.55 -3.28 28.32
N GLY A 220 17.60 -4.12 28.34
CA GLY A 220 18.97 -3.73 27.98
C GLY A 220 19.31 -3.87 26.50
N SER A 221 18.35 -4.16 25.64
CA SER A 221 18.57 -4.30 24.20
C SER A 221 19.08 -3.00 23.56
N PRO A 222 19.97 -3.08 22.54
CA PRO A 222 20.78 -1.94 22.08
C PRO A 222 20.00 -0.88 21.32
N PHE A 223 18.91 -1.24 20.63
CA PHE A 223 18.17 -0.31 19.79
C PHE A 223 17.07 0.42 20.56
N GLN A 224 17.17 1.76 20.65
CA GLN A 224 16.29 2.63 21.45
C GLN A 224 15.87 3.87 20.65
N PRO A 225 14.69 4.49 20.94
CA PRO A 225 13.64 3.98 21.82
C PRO A 225 12.95 2.73 21.25
N ARG A 226 12.48 1.85 22.09
CA ARG A 226 11.69 0.68 21.71
C ARG A 226 10.23 0.84 22.12
N LEU A 227 9.35 -0.02 21.64
CA LEU A 227 7.96 -0.07 22.12
C LEU A 227 7.92 -0.39 23.61
N SER A 228 6.98 0.22 24.33
CA SER A 228 6.78 0.01 25.77
C SER A 228 6.00 -1.27 26.10
N GLY A 229 5.35 -1.88 25.12
CA GLY A 229 4.57 -3.11 25.21
C GLY A 229 4.48 -3.81 23.86
N ALA A 230 4.00 -5.06 23.85
CA ALA A 230 3.77 -5.81 22.62
C ALA A 230 2.72 -5.09 21.74
N PRO A 231 2.97 -4.90 20.45
CA PRO A 231 1.96 -4.38 19.53
C PRO A 231 0.89 -5.43 19.25
N ALA A 232 -0.23 -5.00 18.64
CA ALA A 232 -1.25 -5.92 18.16
C ALA A 232 -0.78 -6.72 16.93
N ASP A 233 0.04 -6.09 16.11
CA ASP A 233 0.66 -6.62 14.91
C ASP A 233 1.96 -5.87 14.61
N TRP A 234 2.75 -6.36 13.64
CA TRP A 234 4.02 -5.78 13.19
C TRP A 234 3.89 -5.03 11.86
N THR A 235 2.72 -4.47 11.55
CA THR A 235 2.51 -3.66 10.35
C THR A 235 3.28 -2.35 10.45
N MET A 236 4.26 -2.15 9.58
CA MET A 236 5.10 -0.96 9.59
C MET A 236 4.44 0.20 8.84
N VAL A 237 4.20 1.33 9.51
CA VAL A 237 3.47 2.45 8.95
C VAL A 237 4.21 3.77 9.08
N VAL A 238 4.04 4.64 8.07
CA VAL A 238 4.43 6.05 8.11
C VAL A 238 3.18 6.91 7.96
N ASN A 239 3.05 7.93 8.80
CA ASN A 239 1.94 8.89 8.70
C ASN A 239 2.46 10.22 8.14
N TYR A 240 1.78 10.71 7.12
CA TYR A 240 2.07 11.95 6.43
C TYR A 240 1.01 13.01 6.72
N ALA A 241 1.44 14.25 6.93
CA ALA A 241 0.59 15.41 7.12
C ALA A 241 1.08 16.59 6.27
N GLY A 242 0.22 17.56 6.04
CA GLY A 242 0.56 18.74 5.22
C GLY A 242 0.21 18.58 3.75
N GLY A 243 0.78 19.42 2.86
CA GLY A 243 0.50 19.40 1.43
C GLY A 243 -0.92 19.79 1.02
N GLY A 244 -1.76 20.26 1.97
CA GLY A 244 -3.16 20.59 1.73
C GLY A 244 -4.16 19.62 2.36
N LEU A 245 -3.69 18.49 2.97
CA LEU A 245 -4.57 17.48 3.57
C LEU A 245 -5.55 18.09 4.56
N ASN A 246 -6.85 17.99 4.23
CA ASN A 246 -7.94 18.52 5.05
C ASN A 246 -9.24 17.73 4.78
N GLY A 247 -9.52 16.74 5.62
CA GLY A 247 -10.61 15.79 5.42
C GLY A 247 -10.37 14.88 4.20
N PRO A 248 -9.23 14.15 4.12
CA PRO A 248 -8.93 13.30 2.97
C PRO A 248 -9.99 12.20 2.81
N ALA A 249 -10.72 12.22 1.68
CA ALA A 249 -11.88 11.38 1.42
C ALA A 249 -11.62 10.30 0.38
N SER A 250 -10.70 10.52 -0.56
CA SER A 250 -10.37 9.54 -1.60
C SER A 250 -8.88 9.53 -1.87
N VAL A 251 -8.36 8.41 -2.37
CA VAL A 251 -6.95 8.25 -2.74
C VAL A 251 -6.83 7.43 -4.02
N ALA A 252 -5.99 7.88 -4.95
CA ALA A 252 -5.58 7.12 -6.13
C ALA A 252 -4.10 7.35 -6.42
N ILE A 253 -3.49 6.43 -7.18
CA ILE A 253 -2.04 6.42 -7.43
C ILE A 253 -1.80 6.48 -8.94
N ASP A 254 -0.93 7.39 -9.36
CA ASP A 254 -0.57 7.56 -10.76
C ASP A 254 0.48 6.54 -11.22
N GLN A 255 0.83 6.60 -12.51
CA GLN A 255 1.82 5.70 -13.10
C GLN A 255 3.23 5.86 -12.52
N SER A 256 3.56 7.05 -11.99
CA SER A 256 4.85 7.34 -11.35
C SER A 256 4.90 6.87 -9.90
N GLY A 257 3.74 6.51 -9.33
CA GLY A 257 3.56 6.16 -7.92
C GLY A 257 3.22 7.36 -7.05
N ASN A 258 2.95 8.56 -7.62
CA ASN A 258 2.46 9.67 -6.82
C ASN A 258 1.05 9.38 -6.33
N VAL A 259 0.77 9.83 -5.12
CA VAL A 259 -0.47 9.60 -4.41
C VAL A 259 -1.31 10.87 -4.47
N TRP A 260 -2.47 10.79 -5.10
CA TRP A 260 -3.42 11.88 -5.26
C TRP A 260 -4.58 11.69 -4.30
N ILE A 261 -4.93 12.72 -3.57
CA ILE A 261 -5.91 12.70 -2.50
C ILE A 261 -6.96 13.80 -2.74
N ALA A 262 -8.24 13.43 -2.77
CA ALA A 262 -9.32 14.41 -2.72
C ALA A 262 -9.57 14.81 -1.28
N ASP A 263 -9.45 16.10 -1.00
CA ASP A 263 -9.67 16.69 0.30
C ASP A 263 -11.06 17.29 0.35
N TYR A 264 -11.91 16.79 1.25
CA TYR A 264 -13.34 17.16 1.34
C TYR A 264 -13.57 18.67 1.39
N TYR A 265 -12.67 19.41 2.01
CA TYR A 265 -12.80 20.87 2.12
C TYR A 265 -12.29 21.65 0.88
N GLY A 266 -12.25 21.02 -0.29
CA GLY A 266 -12.16 21.69 -1.59
C GLY A 266 -10.76 21.87 -2.12
N ALA A 267 -9.88 20.92 -1.88
CA ALA A 267 -8.53 20.84 -2.46
C ALA A 267 -8.22 19.43 -2.98
N VAL A 268 -7.10 19.32 -3.68
CA VAL A 268 -6.46 18.05 -4.02
C VAL A 268 -5.01 18.10 -3.57
N THR A 269 -4.60 17.11 -2.80
CA THR A 269 -3.21 16.94 -2.38
C THR A 269 -2.50 15.93 -3.26
N GLU A 270 -1.24 16.19 -3.62
CA GLU A 270 -0.35 15.26 -4.29
C GLU A 270 0.87 15.01 -3.41
N LEU A 271 1.17 13.72 -3.16
CA LEU A 271 2.38 13.27 -2.48
C LEU A 271 3.23 12.42 -3.45
N SER A 272 4.54 12.53 -3.34
CA SER A 272 5.46 11.60 -4.02
C SER A 272 5.36 10.18 -3.46
N PRO A 273 5.96 9.16 -4.10
CA PRO A 273 6.05 7.79 -3.55
C PRO A 273 6.75 7.69 -2.19
N LEU A 274 7.41 8.74 -1.74
CA LEU A 274 8.06 8.86 -0.42
C LEU A 274 7.28 9.79 0.53
N GLY A 275 6.03 10.12 0.20
CA GLY A 275 5.17 10.97 1.01
C GLY A 275 5.52 12.46 1.02
N GLN A 276 6.44 12.91 0.15
CA GLN A 276 6.78 14.32 0.06
C GLN A 276 5.68 15.08 -0.69
N ALA A 277 5.18 16.18 -0.11
CA ALA A 277 4.17 17.01 -0.78
C ALA A 277 4.72 17.60 -2.09
N LEU A 278 4.01 17.31 -3.19
CA LEU A 278 4.25 17.87 -4.52
C LEU A 278 3.27 19.01 -4.81
N SER A 279 2.06 18.96 -4.22
CA SER A 279 1.10 20.05 -4.24
C SER A 279 1.56 21.24 -3.38
N PRO A 280 1.04 22.46 -3.62
CA PRO A 280 1.21 23.60 -2.73
C PRO A 280 0.75 23.29 -1.31
N SER A 281 1.16 24.09 -0.32
CA SER A 281 0.82 23.88 1.10
C SER A 281 -0.68 23.88 1.41
N GLY A 282 -1.51 24.42 0.54
CA GLY A 282 -2.97 24.39 0.62
C GLY A 282 -3.64 23.42 -0.35
N GLY A 283 -2.86 22.54 -1.00
CA GLY A 283 -3.33 21.68 -2.09
C GLY A 283 -3.52 22.43 -3.41
N PHE A 284 -3.90 21.70 -4.47
CA PHE A 284 -4.40 22.28 -5.70
C PHE A 284 -5.84 22.73 -5.50
N THR A 285 -6.18 23.92 -5.97
CA THR A 285 -7.50 24.53 -5.81
C THR A 285 -8.05 25.10 -7.12
N GLY A 286 -9.34 25.42 -7.17
CA GLY A 286 -10.01 25.91 -8.38
C GLY A 286 -10.67 24.81 -9.20
N GLY A 287 -11.09 25.10 -10.42
CA GLY A 287 -11.74 24.10 -11.30
C GLY A 287 -13.10 23.59 -10.83
N GLY A 288 -13.72 24.24 -9.84
CA GLY A 288 -14.96 23.78 -9.24
C GLY A 288 -14.78 22.94 -7.97
N LEU A 289 -13.55 22.71 -7.50
CA LEU A 289 -13.27 21.96 -6.26
C LEU A 289 -14.03 22.56 -5.07
N ASN A 290 -14.96 21.79 -4.52
CA ASN A 290 -15.77 22.13 -3.35
C ASN A 290 -16.48 20.88 -2.82
N GLU A 291 -16.26 20.52 -1.57
CA GLU A 291 -16.68 19.23 -1.01
C GLU A 291 -16.24 18.06 -1.94
N SER A 292 -14.93 18.04 -2.22
CA SER A 292 -14.31 17.06 -3.11
C SER A 292 -14.33 15.67 -2.47
N TYR A 293 -14.85 14.65 -3.17
CA TYR A 293 -15.15 13.37 -2.53
C TYR A 293 -14.47 12.18 -3.22
N GLY A 294 -14.85 11.86 -4.44
CA GLY A 294 -14.26 10.77 -5.23
C GLY A 294 -13.14 11.27 -6.12
N LEU A 295 -12.14 10.43 -6.35
CA LEU A 295 -11.00 10.72 -7.20
C LEU A 295 -10.62 9.49 -8.03
N ALA A 296 -10.35 9.69 -9.33
CA ALA A 296 -9.79 8.69 -10.23
C ALA A 296 -8.74 9.31 -11.15
N ILE A 297 -7.86 8.49 -11.70
CA ILE A 297 -6.82 8.92 -12.65
C ILE A 297 -7.05 8.18 -13.97
N ASP A 298 -7.09 8.91 -15.07
CA ASP A 298 -7.28 8.32 -16.40
C ASP A 298 -5.97 7.79 -17.00
N ALA A 299 -6.04 7.16 -18.16
CA ALA A 299 -4.89 6.61 -18.87
C ALA A 299 -3.89 7.69 -19.33
N GLY A 300 -4.33 8.94 -19.45
CA GLY A 300 -3.48 10.09 -19.77
C GLY A 300 -2.77 10.68 -18.56
N GLY A 301 -3.11 10.20 -17.35
CA GLY A 301 -2.59 10.72 -16.09
C GLY A 301 -3.32 11.96 -15.59
N ASN A 302 -4.49 12.31 -16.16
CA ASN A 302 -5.32 13.38 -15.62
C ASN A 302 -6.13 12.87 -14.42
N VAL A 303 -6.33 13.76 -13.46
CA VAL A 303 -7.01 13.48 -12.20
C VAL A 303 -8.43 14.03 -12.25
N TRP A 304 -9.40 13.16 -12.08
CA TRP A 304 -10.82 13.48 -12.11
C TRP A 304 -11.40 13.43 -10.70
N VAL A 305 -12.06 14.53 -10.28
CA VAL A 305 -12.53 14.72 -8.91
C VAL A 305 -14.00 15.09 -8.89
N THR A 306 -14.81 14.36 -8.15
CA THR A 306 -16.21 14.72 -7.93
C THR A 306 -16.33 15.76 -6.82
N ASN A 307 -17.15 16.78 -7.06
CA ASN A 307 -17.44 17.84 -6.11
C ASN A 307 -18.94 17.80 -5.78
N GLN A 308 -19.27 17.52 -4.53
CA GLN A 308 -20.67 17.35 -4.12
C GLN A 308 -21.49 18.64 -4.22
N GLN A 309 -20.83 19.79 -4.13
CA GLN A 309 -21.47 21.09 -4.29
C GLN A 309 -20.78 21.94 -5.35
N SER A 310 -21.56 22.77 -6.04
CA SER A 310 -21.01 23.79 -6.93
C SER A 310 -20.50 24.99 -6.13
N PRO A 311 -19.38 25.64 -6.55
CA PRO A 311 -18.85 26.81 -5.88
C PRO A 311 -19.90 27.94 -5.75
N GLY A 312 -20.08 28.46 -4.53
CA GLY A 312 -21.03 29.56 -4.26
C GLY A 312 -22.49 29.13 -4.14
N SER A 313 -22.81 27.85 -4.19
CA SER A 313 -24.14 27.34 -3.91
C SER A 313 -24.45 27.41 -2.41
N VAL A 314 -25.54 28.10 -2.06
CA VAL A 314 -25.98 28.24 -0.65
C VAL A 314 -27.04 27.21 -0.24
N ASN A 315 -27.55 26.39 -1.18
CA ASN A 315 -28.65 25.46 -0.95
C ASN A 315 -28.50 24.15 -1.77
N GLY A 316 -27.29 23.54 -1.82
CA GLY A 316 -27.09 22.27 -2.50
C GLY A 316 -27.19 22.41 -4.03
N GLY A 317 -26.26 23.14 -4.64
CA GLY A 317 -26.12 23.16 -6.11
C GLY A 317 -25.75 21.77 -6.62
N LEU A 318 -26.00 21.55 -7.93
CA LEU A 318 -25.94 20.25 -8.60
C LEU A 318 -24.56 19.56 -8.58
N GLY A 319 -23.52 20.16 -7.95
CA GLY A 319 -22.16 19.62 -7.97
C GLY A 319 -21.47 19.74 -9.33
N SER A 320 -20.25 19.24 -9.41
CA SER A 320 -19.45 19.26 -10.65
C SER A 320 -18.37 18.18 -10.64
N VAL A 321 -17.68 18.03 -11.76
CA VAL A 321 -16.49 17.19 -11.87
C VAL A 321 -15.31 18.04 -12.30
N THR A 322 -14.24 18.06 -11.52
CA THR A 322 -13.01 18.77 -11.85
C THR A 322 -12.03 17.83 -12.55
N GLU A 323 -11.37 18.31 -13.59
CA GLU A 323 -10.23 17.66 -14.21
C GLU A 323 -8.97 18.48 -13.93
N LEU A 324 -7.95 17.82 -13.37
CA LEU A 324 -6.60 18.35 -13.21
C LEU A 324 -5.64 17.54 -14.08
N GLY A 325 -4.70 18.21 -14.70
CA GLY A 325 -3.57 17.51 -15.34
C GLY A 325 -2.57 16.98 -14.31
N SER A 326 -1.63 16.17 -14.77
CA SER A 326 -0.61 15.49 -13.95
C SER A 326 0.34 16.42 -13.16
N SER A 327 0.27 17.72 -13.33
CA SER A 327 0.98 18.74 -12.53
C SER A 327 0.01 19.67 -11.76
N GLY A 328 -1.25 19.25 -11.60
CA GLY A 328 -2.26 19.95 -10.83
C GLY A 328 -2.91 21.16 -11.53
N GLN A 329 -2.61 21.40 -12.82
CA GLN A 329 -3.28 22.47 -13.56
C GLN A 329 -4.73 22.12 -13.87
N VAL A 330 -5.65 23.07 -13.67
CA VAL A 330 -7.07 22.90 -13.98
C VAL A 330 -7.29 22.79 -15.48
N LEU A 331 -7.98 21.73 -15.93
CA LEU A 331 -8.35 21.48 -17.32
C LEU A 331 -9.86 21.67 -17.57
N SER A 332 -10.70 21.45 -16.58
CA SER A 332 -12.18 21.51 -16.65
C SER A 332 -12.78 22.90 -16.67
N GLY A 333 -11.97 23.96 -16.71
CA GLY A 333 -12.46 25.34 -16.54
C GLY A 333 -12.79 25.67 -15.07
N SER A 334 -13.21 26.92 -14.80
CA SER A 334 -13.32 27.44 -13.43
C SER A 334 -14.44 26.83 -12.58
N GLY A 335 -15.47 26.24 -13.19
CA GLY A 335 -16.64 25.67 -12.50
C GLY A 335 -16.70 24.14 -12.52
N GLY A 336 -15.75 23.48 -13.16
CA GLY A 336 -15.83 22.05 -13.44
C GLY A 336 -16.84 21.70 -14.55
N PHE A 337 -16.95 20.41 -14.86
CA PHE A 337 -17.96 19.87 -15.78
C PHE A 337 -19.26 19.59 -15.01
N SER A 338 -20.42 19.95 -15.61
CA SER A 338 -21.74 19.80 -14.98
C SER A 338 -22.82 19.26 -15.93
N GLY A 339 -22.43 18.70 -17.08
CA GLY A 339 -23.37 18.13 -18.06
C GLY A 339 -23.76 16.67 -17.78
N GLY A 340 -24.69 16.11 -18.59
CA GLY A 340 -25.03 14.69 -18.59
C GLY A 340 -25.72 14.14 -17.35
N GLY A 341 -26.37 14.99 -16.55
CA GLY A 341 -27.10 14.59 -15.35
C GLY A 341 -26.25 14.57 -14.06
N VAL A 342 -25.09 15.24 -14.05
CA VAL A 342 -24.28 15.39 -12.83
C VAL A 342 -25.09 16.10 -11.75
N ASP A 343 -25.31 15.41 -10.61
CA ASP A 343 -26.02 15.97 -9.45
C ASP A 343 -25.56 15.27 -8.16
N PHE A 344 -24.93 16.04 -7.28
CA PHE A 344 -24.32 15.57 -6.04
C PHE A 344 -23.44 14.34 -6.30
N PRO A 345 -22.42 14.47 -7.18
CA PRO A 345 -21.59 13.35 -7.58
C PRO A 345 -20.70 12.89 -6.41
N VAL A 346 -20.58 11.58 -6.23
CA VAL A 346 -19.85 10.97 -5.10
C VAL A 346 -18.63 10.21 -5.59
N ALA A 347 -18.79 9.23 -6.47
CA ALA A 347 -17.67 8.43 -6.96
C ALA A 347 -17.39 8.67 -8.43
N VAL A 348 -16.17 8.42 -8.84
CA VAL A 348 -15.69 8.52 -10.22
C VAL A 348 -14.76 7.36 -10.53
N ALA A 349 -14.84 6.84 -11.76
CA ALA A 349 -13.91 5.86 -12.31
C ALA A 349 -13.63 6.17 -13.78
N ALA A 350 -12.40 5.94 -14.22
CA ALA A 350 -12.00 6.03 -15.62
C ALA A 350 -11.97 4.62 -16.23
N ASP A 351 -12.58 4.47 -17.42
CA ASP A 351 -12.46 3.23 -18.18
C ASP A 351 -11.23 3.24 -19.11
N SER A 352 -10.86 2.09 -19.65
CA SER A 352 -9.70 1.99 -20.54
C SER A 352 -9.91 2.66 -21.91
N SER A 353 -11.14 3.03 -22.26
CA SER A 353 -11.50 3.78 -23.47
C SER A 353 -11.37 5.29 -23.28
N GLY A 354 -11.12 5.74 -22.04
CA GLY A 354 -11.01 7.14 -21.65
C GLY A 354 -12.34 7.79 -21.30
N ASN A 355 -13.40 7.02 -21.06
CA ASN A 355 -14.64 7.57 -20.54
C ASN A 355 -14.57 7.66 -19.02
N ILE A 356 -15.24 8.68 -18.49
CA ILE A 356 -15.29 8.99 -17.06
C ILE A 356 -16.69 8.73 -16.54
N TRP A 357 -16.81 7.72 -15.72
CA TRP A 357 -18.05 7.29 -15.09
C TRP A 357 -18.21 7.95 -13.74
N ILE A 358 -19.37 8.52 -13.45
CA ILE A 358 -19.67 9.27 -12.24
C ILE A 358 -20.97 8.75 -11.61
N SER A 359 -20.96 8.44 -10.34
CA SER A 359 -22.16 8.13 -9.56
C SER A 359 -22.80 9.41 -9.04
N ASN A 360 -24.09 9.62 -9.32
CA ASN A 360 -24.87 10.78 -8.88
C ASN A 360 -25.77 10.36 -7.70
N TYR A 361 -25.35 10.70 -6.49
CA TYR A 361 -26.09 10.40 -5.27
C TYR A 361 -27.42 11.17 -5.23
N GLY A 362 -27.44 12.43 -5.65
CA GLY A 362 -28.61 13.32 -5.56
C GLY A 362 -29.82 12.87 -6.37
N VAL A 363 -29.57 12.34 -7.59
CA VAL A 363 -30.64 11.90 -8.53
C VAL A 363 -30.66 10.40 -8.77
N SER A 364 -29.78 9.65 -8.08
CA SER A 364 -29.71 8.18 -8.19
C SER A 364 -29.51 7.70 -9.64
N THR A 365 -28.50 8.23 -10.31
CA THR A 365 -28.12 7.88 -11.70
C THR A 365 -26.61 7.78 -11.85
N ALA A 366 -26.15 7.36 -13.05
CA ALA A 366 -24.74 7.46 -13.44
C ALA A 366 -24.60 8.39 -14.65
N THR A 367 -23.58 9.25 -14.62
CA THR A 367 -23.17 10.08 -15.75
C THR A 367 -21.92 9.51 -16.38
N VAL A 368 -21.80 9.64 -17.71
CA VAL A 368 -20.58 9.32 -18.45
C VAL A 368 -20.12 10.57 -19.22
N LEU A 369 -18.88 10.96 -18.99
CA LEU A 369 -18.21 12.01 -19.74
C LEU A 369 -17.09 11.39 -20.60
N SER A 370 -16.78 12.01 -21.73
CA SER A 370 -15.54 11.74 -22.45
C SER A 370 -14.33 12.31 -21.68
N ASN A 371 -13.11 11.95 -22.09
CA ASN A 371 -11.87 12.54 -21.58
C ASN A 371 -11.71 14.05 -21.85
N ALA A 372 -12.60 14.64 -22.67
CA ALA A 372 -12.68 16.09 -22.89
C ALA A 372 -13.84 16.75 -22.10
N GLY A 373 -14.44 16.02 -21.14
CA GLY A 373 -15.54 16.51 -20.32
C GLY A 373 -16.89 16.64 -21.03
N THR A 374 -17.02 16.12 -22.27
CA THR A 374 -18.29 16.15 -23.01
C THR A 374 -19.18 15.01 -22.49
N ALA A 375 -20.45 15.34 -22.17
CA ALA A 375 -21.41 14.32 -21.73
C ALA A 375 -21.71 13.33 -22.87
N LEU A 376 -21.55 12.03 -22.55
CA LEU A 376 -21.91 10.91 -23.43
C LEU A 376 -23.25 10.31 -23.02
N SER A 377 -23.58 10.35 -21.71
CA SER A 377 -24.92 10.02 -21.20
C SER A 377 -25.94 11.13 -21.51
N SER A 378 -27.23 10.78 -21.49
CA SER A 378 -28.32 11.75 -21.61
C SER A 378 -28.34 12.71 -20.40
N ALA A 379 -29.14 13.77 -20.50
CA ALA A 379 -29.33 14.71 -19.38
C ALA A 379 -29.95 14.05 -18.13
N GLN A 380 -30.55 12.86 -18.25
CA GLN A 380 -31.07 12.07 -17.15
C GLN A 380 -30.06 11.06 -16.59
N GLY A 381 -28.87 10.93 -17.21
CA GLY A 381 -27.90 9.89 -16.89
C GLY A 381 -28.35 8.48 -17.30
N TYR A 382 -27.67 7.45 -16.79
CA TYR A 382 -27.99 6.05 -16.93
C TYR A 382 -28.54 5.46 -15.62
N GLY A 383 -29.27 4.35 -15.68
CA GLY A 383 -29.74 3.58 -14.53
C GLY A 383 -30.84 4.27 -13.71
N SER A 384 -31.59 5.24 -14.30
CA SER A 384 -32.71 5.89 -13.63
C SER A 384 -33.80 4.87 -13.25
N GLY A 385 -34.11 4.80 -11.95
CA GLY A 385 -35.05 3.85 -11.36
C GLY A 385 -34.43 2.54 -10.87
N GLU A 386 -33.19 2.21 -11.27
CA GLU A 386 -32.44 1.03 -10.86
C GLU A 386 -31.33 1.33 -9.85
N LEU A 387 -30.88 2.58 -9.80
CA LEU A 387 -29.92 3.05 -8.81
C LEU A 387 -30.64 3.69 -7.62
N ASN A 388 -30.02 3.60 -6.43
CA ASN A 388 -30.55 4.20 -5.21
C ASN A 388 -29.40 4.69 -4.31
N PHE A 389 -29.15 6.00 -4.37
CA PHE A 389 -28.01 6.65 -3.71
C PHE A 389 -26.67 5.93 -3.97
N PRO A 390 -26.22 5.85 -5.25
CA PRO A 390 -24.98 5.18 -5.61
C PRO A 390 -23.77 5.95 -5.05
N VAL A 391 -22.89 5.24 -4.30
CA VAL A 391 -21.76 5.86 -3.56
C VAL A 391 -20.39 5.38 -4.03
N ALA A 392 -20.33 4.29 -4.78
CA ALA A 392 -19.07 3.77 -5.31
C ALA A 392 -19.27 3.24 -6.73
N ILE A 393 -18.18 3.21 -7.49
CA ILE A 393 -18.15 2.73 -8.87
C ILE A 393 -16.81 2.07 -9.17
N ALA A 394 -16.84 0.93 -9.88
CA ALA A 394 -15.66 0.31 -10.48
C ALA A 394 -16.00 -0.20 -11.88
N ILE A 395 -14.97 -0.34 -12.72
CA ILE A 395 -15.10 -0.75 -14.12
C ILE A 395 -14.54 -2.18 -14.26
N ASP A 396 -15.30 -3.07 -14.90
CA ASP A 396 -14.83 -4.44 -15.19
C ASP A 396 -13.99 -4.51 -16.48
N ALA A 397 -13.52 -5.71 -16.81
CA ALA A 397 -12.69 -5.93 -18.01
C ALA A 397 -13.47 -5.68 -19.33
N GLU A 398 -14.77 -5.85 -19.31
CA GLU A 398 -15.69 -5.62 -20.41
C GLU A 398 -16.14 -4.16 -20.51
N GLN A 399 -15.59 -3.28 -19.63
CA GLN A 399 -15.89 -1.84 -19.53
C GLN A 399 -17.32 -1.57 -19.02
N ASN A 400 -17.96 -2.51 -18.33
CA ASN A 400 -19.20 -2.23 -17.63
C ASN A 400 -18.91 -1.54 -16.29
N ALA A 401 -19.80 -0.66 -15.87
CA ALA A 401 -19.73 0.01 -14.57
C ALA A 401 -20.53 -0.75 -13.52
N TRP A 402 -19.90 -1.06 -12.40
CA TRP A 402 -20.52 -1.65 -11.21
C TRP A 402 -20.70 -0.59 -10.15
N LEU A 403 -21.91 -0.38 -9.65
CA LEU A 403 -22.26 0.69 -8.70
C LEU A 403 -22.84 0.12 -7.41
N ALA A 404 -22.33 0.60 -6.29
CA ALA A 404 -22.84 0.26 -4.95
C ALA A 404 -23.98 1.21 -4.55
N ASN A 405 -25.17 0.67 -4.30
CA ASN A 405 -26.37 1.44 -3.94
C ASN A 405 -26.53 1.50 -2.42
N GLN A 406 -26.03 2.57 -1.78
CA GLN A 406 -26.09 2.71 -0.32
C GLN A 406 -27.53 2.80 0.23
N GLY A 407 -28.45 3.38 -0.55
CA GLY A 407 -29.86 3.49 -0.19
C GLY A 407 -30.67 2.20 -0.37
N ALA A 408 -30.04 1.14 -0.90
CA ALA A 408 -30.61 -0.17 -1.10
C ALA A 408 -29.65 -1.26 -0.63
N THR A 409 -30.05 -2.51 -0.79
CA THR A 409 -29.22 -3.69 -0.48
C THR A 409 -28.64 -4.31 -1.76
N THR A 410 -28.30 -3.49 -2.75
CA THR A 410 -28.00 -3.95 -4.12
C THR A 410 -26.70 -3.35 -4.65
N VAL A 411 -26.13 -4.08 -5.62
CA VAL A 411 -25.16 -3.57 -6.58
C VAL A 411 -25.82 -3.57 -7.96
N THR A 412 -25.55 -2.58 -8.79
CA THR A 412 -26.06 -2.46 -10.16
C THR A 412 -24.90 -2.47 -11.14
N SER A 413 -24.95 -3.34 -12.16
CA SER A 413 -24.05 -3.25 -13.32
C SER A 413 -24.74 -2.55 -14.48
N ILE A 414 -23.99 -1.67 -15.18
CA ILE A 414 -24.45 -0.93 -16.36
C ILE A 414 -23.44 -1.19 -17.47
N SER A 415 -23.93 -1.61 -18.66
CA SER A 415 -23.08 -1.82 -19.83
C SER A 415 -22.41 -0.51 -20.29
N SER A 416 -21.29 -0.64 -20.98
CA SER A 416 -20.48 0.50 -21.42
C SER A 416 -21.25 1.52 -22.29
N ASP A 417 -22.31 1.08 -22.99
CA ASP A 417 -23.22 1.92 -23.78
C ASP A 417 -24.48 2.37 -23.01
N GLY A 418 -24.64 1.97 -21.74
CA GLY A 418 -25.79 2.28 -20.90
C GLY A 418 -27.08 1.55 -21.25
N SER A 419 -27.06 0.61 -22.22
CA SER A 419 -28.28 -0.05 -22.74
C SER A 419 -28.77 -1.20 -21.84
N GLN A 420 -27.87 -1.82 -21.08
CA GLN A 420 -28.20 -2.92 -20.18
C GLN A 420 -27.94 -2.49 -18.73
N VAL A 421 -28.93 -2.66 -17.89
CA VAL A 421 -28.86 -2.38 -16.45
C VAL A 421 -29.32 -3.61 -15.70
N ASN A 422 -28.46 -4.15 -14.82
CA ASN A 422 -28.76 -5.34 -14.06
C ASN A 422 -28.51 -5.08 -12.58
N GLN A 423 -29.54 -5.25 -11.75
CA GLN A 423 -29.49 -5.03 -10.31
C GLN A 423 -29.42 -6.37 -9.56
N VAL A 424 -28.44 -6.50 -8.66
CA VAL A 424 -28.17 -7.71 -7.87
C VAL A 424 -28.38 -7.41 -6.39
N PRO A 425 -29.32 -8.09 -5.71
CA PRO A 425 -29.45 -7.99 -4.26
C PRO A 425 -28.38 -8.84 -3.56
N CYS A 426 -27.51 -8.21 -2.76
CA CYS A 426 -26.35 -8.89 -2.16
C CYS A 426 -25.96 -8.39 -0.77
N CYS A 427 -26.32 -7.19 -0.41
CA CYS A 427 -25.45 -6.37 0.43
C CYS A 427 -26.23 -5.73 1.58
N ASN A 428 -25.55 -5.15 2.59
CA ASN A 428 -26.19 -4.44 3.68
C ASN A 428 -25.50 -3.07 3.89
N GLY A 429 -26.02 -2.04 3.20
CA GLY A 429 -25.43 -0.72 3.15
C GLY A 429 -24.07 -0.72 2.45
N PRO A 430 -24.02 -1.08 1.16
CA PRO A 430 -22.76 -1.09 0.40
C PRO A 430 -22.16 0.30 0.36
N SER A 431 -20.86 0.41 0.66
CA SER A 431 -20.11 1.67 0.75
C SER A 431 -19.01 1.80 -0.30
N ALA A 432 -18.39 0.70 -0.66
CA ALA A 432 -17.34 0.65 -1.67
C ALA A 432 -17.34 -0.70 -2.39
N LEU A 433 -16.73 -0.73 -3.58
CA LEU A 433 -16.54 -1.96 -4.34
C LEU A 433 -15.22 -1.95 -5.11
N ALA A 434 -14.65 -3.14 -5.32
CA ALA A 434 -13.45 -3.37 -6.11
C ALA A 434 -13.60 -4.66 -6.90
N ILE A 435 -12.93 -4.75 -8.05
CA ILE A 435 -13.01 -5.91 -8.95
C ILE A 435 -11.65 -6.60 -8.98
N ASP A 436 -11.63 -7.92 -8.78
CA ASP A 436 -10.42 -8.73 -8.81
C ASP A 436 -10.04 -9.16 -10.23
N GLY A 437 -8.88 -9.83 -10.37
CA GLY A 437 -8.36 -10.31 -11.65
C GLY A 437 -9.24 -11.37 -12.35
N HIS A 438 -10.18 -11.99 -11.63
CA HIS A 438 -11.17 -12.94 -12.18
C HIS A 438 -12.46 -12.25 -12.61
N GLY A 439 -12.59 -10.95 -12.35
CA GLY A 439 -13.81 -10.16 -12.58
C GLY A 439 -14.82 -10.25 -11.45
N ASN A 440 -14.51 -10.89 -10.30
CA ASN A 440 -15.40 -10.88 -9.16
C ASN A 440 -15.44 -9.49 -8.53
N THR A 441 -16.64 -9.05 -8.16
CA THR A 441 -16.88 -7.78 -7.49
C THR A 441 -16.97 -7.99 -5.98
N TRP A 442 -16.03 -7.41 -5.24
CA TRP A 442 -15.98 -7.41 -3.78
C TRP A 442 -16.60 -6.11 -3.26
N VAL A 443 -17.52 -6.22 -2.30
CA VAL A 443 -18.37 -5.11 -1.83
C VAL A 443 -18.26 -4.95 -0.32
N ALA A 444 -17.78 -3.80 0.12
CA ALA A 444 -17.78 -3.44 1.53
C ALA A 444 -19.18 -3.06 1.99
N ASN A 445 -19.67 -3.68 3.07
CA ASN A 445 -21.01 -3.49 3.63
C ASN A 445 -20.94 -2.72 4.94
N PHE A 446 -21.08 -1.40 4.87
CA PHE A 446 -20.93 -0.51 6.02
C PHE A 446 -21.87 -0.87 7.20
N TYR A 447 -23.14 -1.11 6.95
CA TYR A 447 -24.08 -1.50 8.00
C TYR A 447 -24.00 -3.01 8.33
N GLY A 448 -23.51 -3.83 7.40
CA GLY A 448 -23.35 -5.28 7.58
C GLY A 448 -22.12 -5.68 8.40
N ASN A 449 -21.12 -4.80 8.54
CA ASN A 449 -19.79 -5.14 9.05
C ASN A 449 -19.22 -6.39 8.36
N SER A 450 -19.35 -6.44 7.03
CA SER A 450 -19.00 -7.60 6.21
C SER A 450 -18.54 -7.18 4.83
N VAL A 451 -18.03 -8.14 4.06
CA VAL A 451 -17.70 -7.98 2.63
C VAL A 451 -18.48 -9.03 1.85
N SER A 452 -19.25 -8.62 0.83
CA SER A 452 -19.93 -9.53 -0.10
C SER A 452 -19.06 -9.78 -1.33
N GLU A 453 -19.30 -10.91 -2.02
CA GLU A 453 -18.61 -11.26 -3.26
C GLU A 453 -19.66 -11.65 -4.32
N LEU A 454 -19.52 -11.08 -5.51
CA LEU A 454 -20.31 -11.38 -6.70
C LEU A 454 -19.39 -11.91 -7.81
N SER A 455 -19.85 -12.86 -8.60
CA SER A 455 -19.12 -13.30 -9.79
C SER A 455 -19.11 -12.21 -10.88
N ALA A 456 -18.27 -12.38 -11.90
CA ALA A 456 -18.26 -11.51 -13.09
C ALA A 456 -19.62 -11.44 -13.82
N THR A 457 -20.50 -12.42 -13.63
CA THR A 457 -21.86 -12.46 -14.21
C THR A 457 -22.92 -11.90 -13.25
N GLY A 458 -22.54 -11.51 -12.03
CA GLY A 458 -23.45 -10.98 -11.01
C GLY A 458 -24.09 -12.03 -10.11
N ASP A 459 -23.66 -13.30 -10.17
CA ASP A 459 -24.12 -14.30 -9.22
C ASP A 459 -23.52 -14.03 -7.83
N VAL A 460 -24.34 -14.11 -6.79
CA VAL A 460 -23.86 -13.89 -5.41
C VAL A 460 -23.08 -15.11 -4.95
N LEU A 461 -21.77 -14.97 -4.79
CA LEU A 461 -20.86 -15.99 -4.26
C LEU A 461 -20.89 -16.00 -2.73
N SER A 462 -20.98 -14.80 -2.13
CA SER A 462 -21.15 -14.62 -0.68
C SER A 462 -21.93 -13.36 -0.37
N ASN A 463 -22.88 -13.46 0.57
CA ASN A 463 -23.63 -12.31 1.09
C ASN A 463 -22.88 -11.54 2.20
N GLY A 464 -21.79 -12.07 2.72
CA GLY A 464 -21.04 -11.36 3.75
C GLY A 464 -20.00 -12.20 4.48
N TYR A 465 -18.75 -12.05 4.11
CA TYR A 465 -17.60 -12.48 4.89
C TYR A 465 -17.42 -11.57 6.10
N THR A 466 -17.04 -12.12 7.24
CA THR A 466 -16.89 -11.41 8.51
C THR A 466 -15.58 -11.77 9.21
N GLY A 467 -15.19 -11.02 10.22
CA GLY A 467 -13.95 -11.24 10.98
C GLY A 467 -12.85 -10.27 10.58
N GLY A 468 -11.62 -10.52 11.04
CA GLY A 468 -10.44 -9.71 10.71
C GLY A 468 -10.52 -8.23 11.09
N GLY A 469 -11.41 -7.85 12.02
CA GLY A 469 -11.58 -6.46 12.45
C GLY A 469 -12.63 -5.67 11.67
N LEU A 470 -13.40 -6.29 10.76
CA LEU A 470 -14.45 -5.59 9.99
C LEU A 470 -15.45 -4.88 10.93
N LEU A 471 -15.42 -3.54 10.88
CA LEU A 471 -16.30 -2.67 11.66
C LEU A 471 -16.56 -1.38 10.89
N ARG A 472 -17.78 -1.24 10.34
CA ARG A 472 -18.14 -0.16 9.43
C ARG A 472 -17.13 -0.02 8.28
N PRO A 473 -16.94 -1.06 7.46
CA PRO A 473 -16.06 -1.00 6.32
C PRO A 473 -16.47 0.13 5.36
N GLN A 474 -15.50 0.96 4.94
CA GLN A 474 -15.77 2.16 4.14
C GLN A 474 -15.08 2.12 2.78
N GLY A 475 -13.81 1.78 2.71
CA GLY A 475 -13.04 1.63 1.48
C GLY A 475 -12.63 0.17 1.27
N ILE A 476 -12.43 -0.22 0.01
CA ILE A 476 -12.01 -1.57 -0.38
C ILE A 476 -11.07 -1.49 -1.59
N ALA A 477 -10.04 -2.32 -1.62
CA ALA A 477 -9.16 -2.53 -2.78
C ALA A 477 -8.76 -4.00 -2.86
N VAL A 478 -8.38 -4.44 -4.05
CA VAL A 478 -7.83 -5.77 -4.31
C VAL A 478 -6.36 -5.62 -4.66
N ASP A 479 -5.49 -6.47 -4.10
CA ASP A 479 -4.07 -6.45 -4.41
C ASP A 479 -3.72 -7.32 -5.65
N GLY A 480 -2.46 -7.28 -6.08
CA GLY A 480 -1.99 -7.99 -7.27
C GLY A 480 -2.10 -9.51 -7.19
N LYS A 481 -2.23 -10.09 -5.98
CA LYS A 481 -2.48 -11.53 -5.74
C LYS A 481 -3.94 -11.85 -5.51
N GLY A 482 -4.82 -10.84 -5.59
CA GLY A 482 -6.25 -11.00 -5.41
C GLY A 482 -6.74 -10.89 -3.96
N ASN A 483 -5.89 -10.67 -2.95
CA ASN A 483 -6.35 -10.44 -1.58
C ASN A 483 -7.10 -9.11 -1.47
N VAL A 484 -8.09 -9.09 -0.58
CA VAL A 484 -9.02 -7.97 -0.42
C VAL A 484 -8.68 -7.18 0.83
N TRP A 485 -8.41 -5.89 0.64
CA TRP A 485 -8.02 -4.95 1.69
C TRP A 485 -9.16 -3.98 1.96
N VAL A 486 -9.49 -3.76 3.24
CA VAL A 486 -10.68 -3.01 3.65
C VAL A 486 -10.35 -2.04 4.78
N THR A 487 -10.71 -0.77 4.64
CA THR A 487 -10.63 0.19 5.74
C THR A 487 -11.83 0.04 6.66
N ASN A 488 -11.58 -0.02 7.97
CA ASN A 488 -12.61 -0.09 9.00
C ASN A 488 -12.80 1.29 9.63
N TYR A 489 -13.79 2.05 9.14
CA TYR A 489 -14.03 3.45 9.52
C TYR A 489 -14.18 3.64 11.03
N HIS A 490 -14.97 2.82 11.71
CA HIS A 490 -15.12 2.87 13.16
C HIS A 490 -14.13 1.96 13.91
N GLY A 491 -13.48 1.04 13.21
CA GLY A 491 -12.47 0.14 13.80
C GLY A 491 -11.11 0.81 13.93
N ASN A 492 -10.85 1.90 13.19
CA ASN A 492 -9.52 2.50 13.04
C ASN A 492 -8.47 1.43 12.74
N SER A 493 -8.79 0.55 11.81
CA SER A 493 -7.95 -0.59 11.41
C SER A 493 -8.13 -0.92 9.93
N ILE A 494 -7.32 -1.85 9.44
CA ILE A 494 -7.39 -2.39 8.08
C ILE A 494 -7.63 -3.88 8.20
N THR A 495 -8.55 -4.43 7.41
CA THR A 495 -8.78 -5.87 7.28
C THR A 495 -8.17 -6.37 5.99
N GLU A 496 -7.53 -7.53 6.04
CA GLU A 496 -7.15 -8.33 4.87
C GLU A 496 -7.97 -9.61 4.86
N LEU A 497 -8.57 -9.91 3.70
CA LEU A 497 -9.29 -11.16 3.43
C LEU A 497 -8.61 -11.91 2.29
N ALA A 498 -8.62 -13.23 2.35
CA ALA A 498 -8.16 -14.06 1.26
C ALA A 498 -9.05 -13.85 0.03
N GLY A 499 -8.46 -13.63 -1.13
CA GLY A 499 -9.15 -13.48 -2.39
C GLY A 499 -9.67 -14.81 -2.97
N ALA A 500 -10.20 -14.76 -4.19
CA ALA A 500 -10.81 -15.89 -4.88
C ALA A 500 -9.86 -17.09 -5.08
N ASP A 501 -8.55 -16.83 -5.26
CA ASP A 501 -7.51 -17.87 -5.41
C ASP A 501 -7.07 -18.49 -4.07
N GLY A 502 -7.49 -17.91 -2.94
CA GLY A 502 -7.19 -18.43 -1.62
C GLY A 502 -7.81 -19.79 -1.36
N THR A 503 -7.19 -20.59 -0.48
CA THR A 503 -7.74 -21.91 -0.07
C THR A 503 -9.11 -21.81 0.60
N SER A 504 -9.44 -20.63 1.11
CA SER A 504 -10.73 -20.29 1.75
C SER A 504 -11.06 -18.83 1.43
N PRO A 505 -11.65 -18.55 0.25
CA PRO A 505 -12.00 -17.18 -0.14
C PRO A 505 -12.81 -16.45 0.95
N GLY A 506 -12.49 -15.16 1.16
CA GLY A 506 -13.12 -14.33 2.17
C GLY A 506 -12.74 -14.62 3.62
N SER A 507 -11.89 -15.61 3.90
CA SER A 507 -11.36 -15.81 5.25
C SER A 507 -10.42 -14.68 5.64
N ALA A 508 -10.51 -14.22 6.91
CA ALA A 508 -9.64 -13.15 7.40
C ALA A 508 -8.19 -13.62 7.50
N LEU A 509 -7.29 -12.86 6.90
CA LEU A 509 -5.83 -12.99 7.02
C LEU A 509 -5.31 -12.06 8.13
N SER A 510 -5.96 -10.91 8.33
CA SER A 510 -5.68 -10.00 9.43
C SER A 510 -6.14 -10.55 10.79
N PRO A 511 -5.53 -10.10 11.91
CA PRO A 511 -5.99 -10.42 13.27
C PRO A 511 -7.44 -10.02 13.52
N ALA A 512 -8.04 -10.53 14.61
CA ALA A 512 -9.45 -10.26 14.96
C ALA A 512 -9.76 -8.76 15.13
N GLY A 513 -8.78 -7.92 15.43
CA GLY A 513 -8.93 -6.46 15.52
C GLY A 513 -8.59 -5.70 14.23
N GLY A 514 -8.13 -6.40 13.19
CA GLY A 514 -7.52 -5.80 12.00
C GLY A 514 -6.05 -5.42 12.23
N PHE A 515 -5.39 -4.94 11.18
CA PHE A 515 -4.03 -4.40 11.20
C PHE A 515 -4.02 -2.91 11.55
N GLY A 516 -2.89 -2.44 12.09
CA GLY A 516 -2.59 -1.02 12.25
C GLY A 516 -3.38 -0.29 13.34
N GLN A 517 -3.99 -0.98 14.30
CA GLN A 517 -4.78 -0.36 15.38
C GLN A 517 -4.01 0.70 16.18
N ALA A 518 -2.70 0.56 16.34
CA ALA A 518 -1.85 1.54 17.04
C ALA A 518 -1.18 2.55 16.10
N ALA A 519 -1.44 2.50 14.82
CA ALA A 519 -0.68 3.15 13.76
C ALA A 519 -1.12 4.57 13.40
N GLY A 520 -2.01 5.18 14.18
CA GLY A 520 -2.50 6.55 13.93
C GLY A 520 -3.63 6.63 12.91
N LEU A 521 -4.26 5.51 12.54
CA LEU A 521 -5.48 5.50 11.74
C LEU A 521 -6.61 6.22 12.48
N SER A 522 -7.29 7.15 11.81
CA SER A 522 -8.35 7.97 12.38
C SER A 522 -9.49 8.15 11.39
N LEU A 523 -10.56 7.38 11.57
CA LEU A 523 -11.65 7.23 10.61
C LEU A 523 -11.09 6.96 9.19
N PRO A 524 -10.36 5.83 8.99
CA PRO A 524 -9.78 5.50 7.69
C PRO A 524 -10.90 5.34 6.66
N PHE A 525 -10.79 6.08 5.54
CA PHE A 525 -11.89 6.25 4.60
C PHE A 525 -11.66 5.46 3.32
N ALA A 526 -10.68 5.86 2.52
CA ALA A 526 -10.33 5.20 1.27
C ALA A 526 -8.93 4.57 1.35
N LEU A 527 -8.65 3.62 0.45
CA LEU A 527 -7.32 3.03 0.33
C LEU A 527 -6.98 2.75 -1.14
N ALA A 528 -5.68 2.78 -1.43
CA ALA A 528 -5.12 2.40 -2.72
C ALA A 528 -3.79 1.65 -2.52
N ILE A 529 -3.45 0.77 -3.44
CA ILE A 529 -2.22 -0.04 -3.40
C ILE A 529 -1.31 0.40 -4.54
N ASP A 530 -0.05 0.65 -4.23
CA ASP A 530 0.93 1.10 -5.20
C ASP A 530 1.70 -0.06 -5.87
N ARG A 531 2.59 0.30 -6.81
CA ARG A 531 3.46 -0.65 -7.51
C ARG A 531 4.56 -1.25 -6.62
N SER A 532 4.77 -0.68 -5.43
CA SER A 532 5.74 -1.18 -4.44
C SER A 532 5.10 -2.17 -3.45
N GLY A 533 3.77 -2.28 -3.47
CA GLY A 533 2.99 -3.06 -2.51
C GLY A 533 2.74 -2.31 -1.20
N ASN A 534 2.88 -0.98 -1.19
CA ASN A 534 2.46 -0.16 -0.08
C ASN A 534 0.96 0.11 -0.17
N LEU A 535 0.32 0.14 1.00
CA LEU A 535 -1.09 0.45 1.13
C LEU A 535 -1.22 1.88 1.64
N TRP A 536 -1.84 2.74 0.83
CA TRP A 536 -2.07 4.15 1.15
C TRP A 536 -3.50 4.35 1.62
N VAL A 537 -3.67 4.90 2.82
CA VAL A 537 -4.97 5.05 3.49
C VAL A 537 -5.22 6.50 3.85
N SER A 538 -6.35 7.05 3.41
CA SER A 538 -6.80 8.38 3.81
C SER A 538 -7.46 8.33 5.20
N ASN A 539 -7.04 9.20 6.13
CA ASN A 539 -7.60 9.32 7.48
C ASN A 539 -8.44 10.58 7.57
N PHE A 540 -9.74 10.45 7.37
CA PHE A 540 -10.68 11.59 7.25
C PHE A 540 -10.64 12.53 8.46
N ALA A 541 -10.66 11.99 9.68
CA ALA A 541 -10.63 12.82 10.89
C ALA A 541 -9.20 13.21 11.32
N GLY A 542 -8.18 12.49 10.85
CA GLY A 542 -6.78 12.74 11.20
C GLY A 542 -6.12 13.84 10.37
N ASN A 543 -6.70 14.23 9.24
CA ASN A 543 -6.06 15.06 8.22
C ASN A 543 -4.66 14.53 7.84
N THR A 544 -4.54 13.22 7.73
CA THR A 544 -3.31 12.50 7.42
C THR A 544 -3.56 11.44 6.37
N VAL A 545 -2.47 11.00 5.73
CA VAL A 545 -2.43 9.78 4.93
C VAL A 545 -1.45 8.82 5.59
N THR A 546 -1.86 7.57 5.75
CA THR A 546 -1.01 6.49 6.29
C THR A 546 -0.52 5.62 5.15
N GLU A 547 0.79 5.39 5.08
CA GLU A 547 1.41 4.39 4.23
C GLU A 547 1.74 3.15 5.08
N SER A 548 1.18 1.99 4.73
CA SER A 548 1.56 0.69 5.29
C SER A 548 2.56 0.03 4.34
N ILE A 549 3.80 -0.07 4.78
CA ILE A 549 4.95 -0.41 3.94
C ILE A 549 4.99 -1.91 3.66
N GLY A 550 5.06 -2.28 2.37
CA GLY A 550 5.22 -3.65 1.91
C GLY A 550 4.07 -4.60 2.30
N ALA A 551 2.90 -4.06 2.65
CA ALA A 551 1.80 -4.83 3.23
C ALA A 551 1.06 -5.69 2.20
N ALA A 552 0.87 -5.19 0.98
CA ALA A 552 0.02 -5.79 -0.06
C ALA A 552 0.85 -6.20 -1.28
N ALA A 553 0.34 -7.11 -2.11
CA ALA A 553 0.99 -7.40 -3.39
C ALA A 553 0.88 -6.18 -4.33
N PRO A 554 1.95 -5.86 -5.10
CA PRO A 554 1.97 -4.71 -6.00
C PRO A 554 0.82 -4.67 -6.98
N VAL A 555 0.27 -3.46 -7.24
CA VAL A 555 -0.83 -3.24 -8.19
C VAL A 555 -0.40 -2.30 -9.30
N LYS A 556 -0.81 -2.62 -10.54
CA LYS A 556 -0.61 -1.74 -11.69
C LYS A 556 -1.41 -0.44 -11.53
N THR A 557 -0.74 0.69 -11.62
CA THR A 557 -1.34 2.03 -11.47
C THR A 557 -1.17 2.87 -12.75
N PRO A 558 -2.10 3.78 -13.08
CA PRO A 558 -3.39 3.97 -12.42
C PRO A 558 -4.34 2.78 -12.62
N LEU A 559 -5.33 2.64 -11.73
CA LEU A 559 -6.33 1.58 -11.81
C LEU A 559 -7.40 1.95 -12.86
N LEU A 560 -7.45 1.20 -13.96
CA LEU A 560 -8.37 1.44 -15.10
C LEU A 560 -9.31 0.26 -15.36
N GLY A 561 -9.50 -0.60 -14.37
CA GLY A 561 -10.28 -1.82 -14.44
C GLY A 561 -9.91 -2.75 -13.29
N PRO A 562 -10.10 -4.08 -13.42
CA PRO A 562 -9.73 -5.04 -12.40
C PRO A 562 -8.27 -4.91 -11.94
N ALA A 563 -8.03 -5.14 -10.65
CA ALA A 563 -6.68 -5.09 -10.10
C ALA A 563 -5.77 -6.17 -10.72
N GLN A 564 -4.56 -5.78 -11.09
CA GLN A 564 -3.57 -6.66 -11.75
C GLN A 564 -2.19 -6.41 -11.14
N GLU A 565 -1.43 -7.48 -10.98
CA GLU A 565 -0.01 -7.39 -10.66
C GLU A 565 0.77 -6.81 -11.87
N PRO A 566 1.69 -5.84 -11.66
CA PRO A 566 2.48 -5.24 -12.74
C PRO A 566 3.55 -6.20 -13.30
#